data_5ac7380cb3375d1eb29475a032071195
#
_entry.id   5ac7380cb3375d1eb29475a032071195
#
_cell.length_a   1.000
_cell.length_b   1.000
_cell.length_c   1.000
_cell.angle_alpha   90.00
_cell.angle_beta   90.00
_cell.angle_gamma   90.00
#
_symmetry.space_group_name_H-M   'P 1'
#
loop_
_entity.id
_entity.type
_entity.pdbx_description
1 polymer ?
#
loop_
_entity_poly.entity_id
_entity_poly.type
_entity_poly.pdbx_seq_one_letter_code
_entity_poly.pdbx_strand_id
1 'polypeptide(L)'
;MKTPYKEPASNIRAVHWKNAPKPDPQLAERDPKEYLGAWIKKTFFGPDGAREHMWVHVDGITPEGHLTGLLDNTPMFTPFNCGDRVECPLAVIEAVFRRPLMQPPG
;
A
#
# COMPACT_ATOMS: atom_id res chain seq x y z
N MET A 1 0.76 20.75 -3.63
CA MET A 1 1.34 19.43 -3.38
C MET A 1 0.44 18.64 -2.45
N LYS A 2 0.05 17.45 -2.83
CA LYS A 2 -0.84 16.65 -1.99
C LYS A 2 -0.09 16.03 -0.82
N THR A 3 -0.74 16.00 0.34
CA THR A 3 -0.20 15.29 1.49
C THR A 3 -0.27 13.79 1.22
N PRO A 4 0.74 13.00 1.58
CA PRO A 4 0.64 11.57 1.45
C PRO A 4 -0.51 11.01 2.28
N TYR A 5 -1.17 10.00 1.77
CA TYR A 5 -2.18 9.29 2.52
C TYR A 5 -1.53 8.58 3.70
N LYS A 6 -2.09 8.75 4.88
CA LYS A 6 -1.62 8.07 6.08
C LYS A 6 -2.71 7.17 6.61
N GLU A 7 -2.29 6.00 7.10
CA GLU A 7 -3.23 5.09 7.71
C GLU A 7 -3.86 5.71 8.94
N PRO A 8 -5.16 5.53 9.14
CA PRO A 8 -5.79 5.97 10.37
C PRO A 8 -5.22 5.24 11.57
N ALA A 9 -5.14 5.92 12.69
CA ALA A 9 -4.57 5.35 13.89
C ALA A 9 -5.43 4.24 14.47
N SER A 10 -6.73 4.28 14.27
CA SER A 10 -7.63 3.28 14.83
C SER A 10 -7.97 2.26 13.77
N ASN A 11 -8.09 1.03 14.19
CA ASN A 11 -8.57 0.00 13.32
C ASN A 11 -10.00 0.23 12.96
N ILE A 12 -10.23 0.12 11.70
CA ILE A 12 -11.54 0.27 11.18
C ILE A 12 -12.30 -1.01 11.41
N ARG A 13 -13.56 -0.88 11.60
CA ARG A 13 -14.45 -1.97 11.78
C ARG A 13 -14.19 -3.11 10.83
N ALA A 14 -14.16 -4.30 11.36
CA ALA A 14 -14.07 -5.47 10.56
C ALA A 14 -15.22 -5.51 9.58
N VAL A 15 -14.90 -5.56 8.33
CA VAL A 15 -15.90 -5.88 7.33
C VAL A 15 -15.96 -7.39 7.27
N HIS A 16 -17.14 -7.92 7.30
CA HIS A 16 -17.33 -9.34 7.16
C HIS A 16 -17.11 -9.77 5.73
N TRP A 17 -15.88 -9.69 5.33
CA TRP A 17 -15.47 -10.12 4.02
C TRP A 17 -14.63 -11.36 4.21
N LYS A 18 -15.24 -12.50 3.99
CA LYS A 18 -14.56 -13.78 4.07
C LYS A 18 -13.47 -13.79 3.01
N ASN A 19 -12.27 -14.07 3.38
CA ASN A 19 -11.12 -14.11 2.46
C ASN A 19 -10.64 -12.74 1.98
N ALA A 20 -11.00 -11.67 2.69
CA ALA A 20 -10.42 -10.37 2.38
C ALA A 20 -8.90 -10.42 2.60
N PRO A 21 -8.12 -9.76 1.76
CA PRO A 21 -6.68 -9.64 2.03
C PRO A 21 -6.44 -9.02 3.39
N LYS A 22 -5.41 -9.49 4.07
CA LYS A 22 -5.05 -9.02 5.40
C LYS A 22 -3.58 -8.68 5.45
N PRO A 23 -3.17 -7.75 6.33
CA PRO A 23 -1.75 -7.52 6.54
C PRO A 23 -1.04 -8.81 6.91
N ASP A 24 0.15 -8.99 6.36
CA ASP A 24 0.98 -10.16 6.62
C ASP A 24 2.09 -9.76 7.58
N PRO A 25 2.10 -10.29 8.82
CA PRO A 25 3.12 -9.90 9.80
C PRO A 25 4.54 -10.18 9.33
N GLN A 26 4.74 -11.19 8.51
CA GLN A 26 6.08 -11.49 8.01
C GLN A 26 6.61 -10.37 7.11
N LEU A 27 5.73 -9.71 6.40
CA LEU A 27 6.14 -8.59 5.55
C LEU A 27 6.54 -7.37 6.38
N ALA A 28 5.97 -7.22 7.55
CA ALA A 28 6.31 -6.10 8.44
C ALA A 28 7.68 -6.24 9.08
N GLU A 29 8.23 -7.44 9.09
CA GLU A 29 9.52 -7.71 9.73
C GLU A 29 10.71 -7.52 8.80
N ARG A 30 10.46 -7.26 7.53
CA ARG A 30 11.54 -7.10 6.55
C ARG A 30 12.15 -5.71 6.61
N ASP A 31 13.37 -5.60 6.12
CA ASP A 31 14.00 -4.30 5.97
C ASP A 31 13.20 -3.49 4.95
N PRO A 32 12.78 -2.26 5.30
CA PRO A 32 12.04 -1.43 4.35
C PRO A 32 12.72 -1.27 2.99
N LYS A 33 14.04 -1.31 2.97
CA LYS A 33 14.80 -1.16 1.72
C LYS A 33 14.46 -2.26 0.71
N GLU A 34 14.01 -3.42 1.19
CA GLU A 34 13.64 -4.51 0.29
C GLU A 34 12.44 -4.17 -0.58
N TYR A 35 11.66 -3.18 -0.17
CA TYR A 35 10.46 -2.82 -0.91
C TYR A 35 10.67 -1.73 -1.95
N LEU A 36 11.85 -1.12 -2.00
CA LEU A 36 12.10 -0.06 -2.98
C LEU A 36 11.97 -0.63 -4.40
N GLY A 37 11.15 0.05 -5.21
CA GLY A 37 10.88 -0.37 -6.57
C GLY A 37 9.84 -1.46 -6.72
N ALA A 38 9.39 -2.04 -5.63
CA ALA A 38 8.35 -3.06 -5.66
C ALA A 38 6.97 -2.41 -5.58
N TRP A 39 5.94 -3.22 -5.79
CA TRP A 39 4.56 -2.84 -5.51
C TRP A 39 4.13 -3.53 -4.25
N ILE A 40 3.48 -2.79 -3.36
CA ILE A 40 2.88 -3.38 -2.16
C ILE A 40 1.38 -3.16 -2.21
N LYS A 41 0.64 -4.09 -1.62
CA LYS A 41 -0.81 -3.99 -1.56
C LYS A 41 -1.21 -3.64 -0.15
N LYS A 42 -2.12 -2.72 -0.03
CA LYS A 42 -2.69 -2.32 1.26
C LYS A 42 -4.14 -1.91 1.08
N THR A 43 -4.85 -1.86 2.19
CA THR A 43 -6.23 -1.40 2.17
C THR A 43 -6.28 0.12 2.26
N PHE A 44 -7.08 0.71 1.40
CA PHE A 44 -7.42 2.13 1.44
C PHE A 44 -8.85 2.26 1.94
N PHE A 45 -9.08 3.23 2.80
CA PHE A 45 -10.37 3.42 3.43
C PHE A 45 -11.01 4.69 2.92
N GLY A 46 -12.28 4.59 2.58
CA GLY A 46 -13.07 5.74 2.18
C GLY A 46 -14.15 6.04 3.21
N PRO A 47 -15.01 7.00 2.93
CA PRO A 47 -16.15 7.31 3.78
C PRO A 47 -17.13 6.14 3.80
N ASP A 48 -17.96 6.09 4.83
CA ASP A 48 -19.02 5.09 4.97
C ASP A 48 -18.52 3.65 4.97
N GLY A 49 -17.28 3.44 5.40
CA GLY A 49 -16.74 2.10 5.49
C GLY A 49 -16.26 1.51 4.18
N ALA A 50 -16.19 2.30 3.13
CA ALA A 50 -15.66 1.82 1.85
C ALA A 50 -14.21 1.36 2.00
N ARG A 51 -13.86 0.28 1.33
CA ARG A 51 -12.50 -0.26 1.35
C ARG A 51 -12.10 -0.71 -0.04
N GLU A 52 -10.84 -0.48 -0.35
CA GLU A 52 -10.25 -1.00 -1.57
C GLU A 52 -8.85 -1.48 -1.28
N HIS A 53 -8.52 -2.67 -1.75
CA HIS A 53 -7.17 -3.22 -1.64
C HIS A 53 -6.44 -2.87 -2.92
N MET A 54 -5.43 -2.01 -2.81
CA MET A 54 -4.81 -1.46 -4.01
C MET A 54 -3.30 -1.48 -3.89
N TRP A 55 -2.66 -1.41 -5.04
CA TRP A 55 -1.21 -1.47 -5.16
C TRP A 55 -0.59 -0.08 -5.10
N VAL A 56 0.54 0.00 -4.42
CA VAL A 56 1.35 1.21 -4.33
C VAL A 56 2.75 0.87 -4.86
N HIS A 57 3.22 1.68 -5.79
CA HIS A 57 4.59 1.53 -6.30
C HIS A 57 5.54 2.30 -5.40
N VAL A 58 6.38 1.58 -4.69
CA VAL A 58 7.23 2.13 -3.63
C VAL A 58 8.40 2.87 -4.23
N ASP A 59 8.60 4.12 -3.80
CA ASP A 59 9.72 4.93 -4.29
C ASP A 59 10.59 5.53 -3.19
N GLY A 60 10.28 5.29 -1.93
CA GLY A 60 11.08 5.87 -0.85
C GLY A 60 10.75 5.30 0.51
N ILE A 61 11.49 5.77 1.50
CA ILE A 61 11.34 5.36 2.90
C ILE A 61 11.42 6.61 3.75
N THR A 62 10.51 6.74 4.72
CA THR A 62 10.55 7.86 5.65
C THR A 62 11.57 7.61 6.76
N PRO A 63 11.95 8.65 7.52
CA PRO A 63 12.83 8.44 8.68
C PRO A 63 12.27 7.47 9.70
N GLU A 64 10.95 7.32 9.78
CA GLU A 64 10.31 6.37 10.68
C GLU A 64 10.32 4.94 10.14
N GLY A 65 10.80 4.73 8.93
CA GLY A 65 10.80 3.40 8.33
C GLY A 65 9.53 3.04 7.60
N HIS A 66 8.67 4.00 7.32
CA HIS A 66 7.49 3.78 6.50
C HIS A 66 7.85 3.86 5.03
N LEU A 67 7.09 3.17 4.19
CA LEU A 67 7.27 3.26 2.75
C LEU A 67 6.51 4.46 2.21
N THR A 68 7.05 5.07 1.17
CA THR A 68 6.31 6.07 0.40
C THR A 68 6.24 5.58 -1.03
N GLY A 69 5.22 6.01 -1.73
CA GLY A 69 5.08 5.62 -3.12
C GLY A 69 3.88 6.27 -3.77
N LEU A 70 3.55 5.78 -4.94
CA LEU A 70 2.43 6.29 -5.72
C LEU A 70 1.37 5.20 -5.86
N LEU A 71 0.13 5.58 -5.65
CA LEU A 71 -1.00 4.68 -5.87
C LEU A 71 -1.03 4.29 -7.34
N ASP A 72 -0.97 3.00 -7.60
CA ASP A 72 -0.89 2.47 -8.96
C ASP A 72 -2.13 1.61 -9.25
N ASN A 73 -3.27 2.19 -8.99
CA ASN A 73 -4.58 1.61 -9.25
C ASN A 73 -5.56 2.73 -9.51
N THR A 74 -6.64 2.41 -10.19
CA THR A 74 -7.76 3.34 -10.37
C THR A 74 -8.83 2.99 -9.35
N PRO A 75 -9.02 3.83 -8.31
CA PRO A 75 -10.02 3.54 -7.29
C PRO A 75 -11.44 3.58 -7.87
N MET A 76 -12.30 2.74 -7.32
CA MET A 76 -13.70 2.71 -7.69
C MET A 76 -14.61 3.18 -6.56
N PHE A 77 -14.21 2.97 -5.31
CA PHE A 77 -15.09 3.25 -4.17
C PHE A 77 -14.50 4.22 -3.16
N THR A 78 -13.23 4.55 -3.28
CA THR A 78 -12.56 5.47 -2.36
C THR A 78 -12.18 6.74 -3.10
N PRO A 79 -11.98 7.85 -2.36
CA PRO A 79 -11.76 9.16 -3.00
C PRO A 79 -10.32 9.43 -3.41
N PHE A 80 -9.57 8.39 -3.68
CA PHE A 80 -8.19 8.54 -4.10
C PHE A 80 -8.08 8.51 -5.62
N ASN A 81 -6.95 8.96 -6.13
CA ASN A 81 -6.68 8.94 -7.56
C ASN A 81 -5.38 8.20 -7.86
N CYS A 82 -5.34 7.52 -8.98
CA CYS A 82 -4.10 6.91 -9.44
C CYS A 82 -3.02 7.98 -9.48
N GLY A 83 -1.85 7.66 -8.94
CA GLY A 83 -0.75 8.60 -8.84
C GLY A 83 -0.69 9.40 -7.55
N ASP A 84 -1.67 9.25 -6.67
CA ASP A 84 -1.61 9.91 -5.37
C ASP A 84 -0.44 9.39 -4.55
N ARG A 85 0.19 10.30 -3.81
CA ARG A 85 1.26 9.90 -2.91
C ARG A 85 0.71 9.21 -1.69
N VAL A 86 1.38 8.14 -1.29
CA VAL A 86 0.95 7.31 -0.17
C VAL A 86 2.12 7.13 0.78
N GLU A 87 1.83 7.19 2.07
CA GLU A 87 2.77 6.75 3.10
C GLU A 87 2.18 5.50 3.76
N CYS A 88 2.99 4.45 3.88
CA CYS A 88 2.51 3.14 4.26
C CYS A 88 3.40 2.54 5.34
N PRO A 89 2.89 2.37 6.58
CA PRO A 89 3.63 1.60 7.58
C PRO A 89 3.79 0.16 7.12
N LEU A 90 4.88 -0.48 7.51
CA LEU A 90 5.10 -1.88 7.12
C LEU A 90 4.01 -2.81 7.64
N ALA A 91 3.41 -2.45 8.77
CA ALA A 91 2.42 -3.30 9.42
C ALA A 91 1.14 -3.50 8.59
N VAL A 92 0.89 -2.63 7.61
CA VAL A 92 -0.34 -2.74 6.82
C VAL A 92 -0.16 -3.42 5.47
N ILE A 93 1.04 -3.88 5.17
CA ILE A 93 1.32 -4.51 3.87
C ILE A 93 0.65 -5.87 3.80
N GLU A 94 -0.15 -6.07 2.78
CA GLU A 94 -0.90 -7.31 2.56
C GLU A 94 -0.22 -8.25 1.57
N ALA A 95 0.50 -7.69 0.62
CA ALA A 95 1.19 -8.47 -0.40
C ALA A 95 2.27 -7.63 -1.04
N VAL A 96 3.22 -8.30 -1.66
CA VAL A 96 4.30 -7.66 -2.40
C VAL A 96 4.36 -8.26 -3.79
N PHE A 97 4.51 -7.41 -4.76
CA PHE A 97 4.74 -7.83 -6.13
C PHE A 97 6.03 -7.20 -6.62
N ARG A 98 6.93 -8.01 -7.12
CA ARG A 98 8.13 -7.53 -7.78
C ARG A 98 8.04 -7.95 -9.23
N ARG A 99 8.21 -6.98 -10.11
CA ARG A 99 8.27 -7.33 -11.50
C ARG A 99 9.54 -8.15 -11.69
N PRO A 100 9.44 -9.34 -12.30
CA PRO A 100 10.65 -10.10 -12.59
C PRO A 100 11.64 -9.21 -13.34
N LEU A 101 12.91 -9.38 -13.03
CA LEU A 101 13.96 -8.68 -13.78
C LEU A 101 13.90 -9.17 -15.20
N MET A 102 13.05 -8.55 -15.98
CA MET A 102 13.04 -8.78 -17.38
C MET A 102 14.31 -8.18 -17.94
N GLN A 103 15.03 -8.96 -18.66
CA GLN A 103 16.12 -8.43 -19.41
C GLN A 103 15.58 -7.27 -20.22
N PRO A 104 16.16 -6.08 -20.11
CA PRO A 104 15.71 -5.01 -20.96
C PRO A 104 15.89 -5.46 -22.40
N PRO A 105 14.89 -5.24 -23.25
CA PRO A 105 15.00 -5.65 -24.63
C PRO A 105 16.18 -4.93 -25.25
N GLY A 106 17.05 -5.69 -25.75
CA GLY A 106 18.21 -5.23 -26.50
C GLY A 106 19.26 -4.55 -25.71
#